data_7ae2aa3e48008926e9dfbc4139aa6fe7
#
_entry.id   7ae2aa3e48008926e9dfbc4139aa6fe7
#
_cell.length_a   1.000
_cell.length_b   1.000
_cell.length_c   1.000
_cell.angle_alpha   90.00
_cell.angle_beta   90.00
_cell.angle_gamma   90.00
#
_symmetry.space_group_name_H-M   'P 1'
#
loop_
_entity.id
_entity.type
_entity.pdbx_description
1 polymer ?
#
loop_
_entity_poly.entity_id
_entity_poly.type
_entity_poly.pdbx_seq_one_letter_code
_entity_poly.pdbx_strand_id
1 'polypeptide(L)'
;MAINTIFCFDASGTLTIIAGVAVFLAVTIILVCVLLVAKHYLVHSGKVHIIINNDKDITAESGKPLLSTLADQNIFLPSACGGKGSCGQCKVQVFEGGGDILPTETVHFTRKQIKDDWRLACQVKVKEDMKIGVP
;
A
#
# COMPACT_ATOMS: atom_id res chain seq x y z
N MET A 1 -30.25 -29.89 -44.78
CA MET A 1 -29.59 -28.98 -45.75
C MET A 1 -29.43 -27.60 -45.16
N ALA A 2 -28.83 -27.49 -43.94
CA ALA A 2 -28.71 -26.20 -43.20
C ALA A 2 -27.47 -26.16 -42.26
N ILE A 3 -26.43 -26.94 -42.50
CA ILE A 3 -25.23 -26.98 -41.62
C ILE A 3 -23.99 -26.37 -42.30
N ASN A 4 -24.06 -26.05 -43.60
CA ASN A 4 -22.90 -25.54 -44.34
C ASN A 4 -22.78 -24.00 -44.39
N THR A 5 -23.68 -23.25 -43.73
CA THR A 5 -23.67 -21.76 -43.82
C THR A 5 -22.94 -21.10 -42.66
N ILE A 6 -22.44 -21.86 -41.67
CA ILE A 6 -21.79 -21.30 -40.48
C ILE A 6 -20.26 -21.27 -40.58
N PHE A 7 -19.68 -21.90 -41.61
CA PHE A 7 -18.23 -22.05 -41.73
C PHE A 7 -17.56 -21.32 -42.91
N CYS A 8 -18.27 -20.40 -43.58
CA CYS A 8 -17.61 -19.37 -44.35
C CYS A 8 -17.21 -18.21 -43.45
N PHE A 9 -16.28 -18.50 -42.56
CA PHE A 9 -15.56 -17.47 -41.84
C PHE A 9 -14.64 -16.78 -42.86
N ASP A 10 -15.18 -15.71 -43.48
CA ASP A 10 -14.53 -14.92 -44.51
C ASP A 10 -13.12 -14.55 -44.05
N ALA A 11 -12.10 -14.79 -44.87
CA ALA A 11 -10.71 -14.44 -44.57
C ALA A 11 -10.56 -12.94 -44.19
N SER A 12 -11.44 -12.09 -44.70
CA SER A 12 -11.51 -10.70 -44.31
C SER A 12 -12.06 -10.49 -42.90
N GLY A 13 -13.02 -11.30 -42.43
CA GLY A 13 -13.57 -11.27 -41.07
C GLY A 13 -12.55 -11.73 -40.03
N THR A 14 -11.82 -12.83 -40.32
CA THR A 14 -10.74 -13.31 -39.44
C THR A 14 -9.62 -12.29 -39.31
N LEU A 15 -9.20 -11.67 -40.41
CA LEU A 15 -8.17 -10.65 -40.40
C LEU A 15 -8.60 -9.43 -39.53
N THR A 16 -9.84 -9.00 -39.64
CA THR A 16 -10.38 -7.89 -38.84
C THR A 16 -10.41 -8.21 -37.35
N ILE A 17 -10.81 -9.44 -36.99
CA ILE A 17 -10.81 -9.88 -35.57
C ILE A 17 -9.39 -9.95 -35.03
N ILE A 18 -8.45 -10.53 -35.78
CA ILE A 18 -7.03 -10.64 -35.36
C ILE A 18 -6.44 -9.23 -35.20
N ALA A 19 -6.71 -8.32 -36.15
CA ALA A 19 -6.25 -6.93 -36.06
C ALA A 19 -6.84 -6.22 -34.82
N GLY A 20 -8.13 -6.40 -34.55
CA GLY A 20 -8.77 -5.83 -33.36
C GLY A 20 -8.18 -6.34 -32.03
N VAL A 21 -7.96 -7.66 -31.95
CA VAL A 21 -7.30 -8.28 -30.78
C VAL A 21 -5.86 -7.78 -30.63
N ALA A 22 -5.11 -7.68 -31.72
CA ALA A 22 -3.73 -7.20 -31.69
C ALA A 22 -3.65 -5.75 -31.20
N VAL A 23 -4.53 -4.87 -31.68
CA VAL A 23 -4.60 -3.48 -31.23
C VAL A 23 -4.97 -3.41 -29.74
N PHE A 24 -5.96 -4.18 -29.30
CA PHE A 24 -6.36 -4.23 -27.89
C PHE A 24 -5.21 -4.69 -26.97
N LEU A 25 -4.50 -5.74 -27.38
CA LEU A 25 -3.33 -6.23 -26.64
C LEU A 25 -2.21 -5.19 -26.61
N ALA A 26 -1.93 -4.54 -27.74
CA ALA A 26 -0.92 -3.48 -27.80
C ALA A 26 -1.24 -2.33 -26.84
N VAL A 27 -2.48 -1.84 -26.82
CA VAL A 27 -2.92 -0.78 -25.92
C VAL A 27 -2.81 -1.20 -24.46
N THR A 28 -3.24 -2.43 -24.12
CA THR A 28 -3.13 -2.96 -22.75
C THR A 28 -1.67 -3.07 -22.30
N ILE A 29 -0.79 -3.56 -23.15
CA ILE A 29 0.64 -3.67 -22.82
C ILE A 29 1.25 -2.28 -22.61
N ILE A 30 0.95 -1.31 -23.47
CA ILE A 30 1.42 0.07 -23.33
C ILE A 30 0.96 0.65 -21.99
N LEU A 31 -0.33 0.51 -21.62
CA LEU A 31 -0.86 0.99 -20.36
C LEU A 31 -0.16 0.34 -19.17
N VAL A 32 0.04 -0.98 -19.19
CA VAL A 32 0.77 -1.69 -18.13
C VAL A 32 2.21 -1.20 -18.02
N CYS A 33 2.91 -1.02 -19.13
CA CYS A 33 4.27 -0.47 -19.15
C CYS A 33 4.31 0.94 -18.54
N VAL A 34 3.39 1.82 -18.91
CA VAL A 34 3.29 3.17 -18.36
C VAL A 34 3.07 3.12 -16.84
N LEU A 35 2.16 2.26 -16.36
CA LEU A 35 1.91 2.10 -14.93
C LEU A 35 3.12 1.55 -14.16
N LEU A 36 3.85 0.58 -14.74
CA LEU A 36 5.06 0.04 -14.12
C LEU A 36 6.18 1.09 -14.07
N VAL A 37 6.35 1.86 -15.13
CA VAL A 37 7.31 2.97 -15.16
C VAL A 37 6.94 4.04 -14.14
N ALA A 38 5.67 4.46 -14.11
CA ALA A 38 5.18 5.42 -13.13
C ALA A 38 5.39 4.90 -11.69
N LYS A 39 5.07 3.64 -11.42
CA LYS A 39 5.33 3.01 -10.13
C LYS A 39 6.81 3.06 -9.77
N HIS A 40 7.71 2.75 -10.70
CA HIS A 40 9.16 2.75 -10.47
C HIS A 40 9.67 4.14 -10.09
N TYR A 41 9.18 5.19 -10.77
CA TYR A 41 9.60 6.57 -10.49
C TYR A 41 8.93 7.20 -9.27
N LEU A 42 7.66 6.86 -8.99
CA LEU A 42 6.90 7.49 -7.90
C LEU A 42 7.05 6.79 -6.55
N VAL A 43 7.30 5.47 -6.55
CA VAL A 43 7.48 4.72 -5.31
C VAL A 43 8.95 4.79 -4.89
N HIS A 44 9.26 5.62 -3.93
CA HIS A 44 10.55 5.63 -3.25
C HIS A 44 10.69 4.33 -2.44
N SER A 45 11.36 3.35 -3.01
CA SER A 45 11.75 2.11 -2.31
C SER A 45 13.06 2.37 -1.55
N GLY A 46 13.01 3.27 -0.58
CA GLY A 46 14.13 3.54 0.32
C GLY A 46 14.11 2.57 1.51
N LYS A 47 15.29 2.21 2.01
CA LYS A 47 15.42 1.65 3.36
C LYS A 47 15.35 2.81 4.34
N VAL A 48 14.52 2.68 5.35
CA VAL A 48 14.35 3.67 6.42
C VAL A 48 14.71 3.03 7.76
N HIS A 49 15.25 3.84 8.65
CA HIS A 49 15.59 3.42 10.00
C HIS A 49 14.46 3.78 10.95
N ILE A 50 14.08 2.82 11.79
CA ILE A 50 13.06 3.03 12.82
C ILE A 50 13.68 2.73 14.17
N ILE A 51 13.77 3.74 15.02
CA ILE A 51 14.28 3.61 16.39
C ILE A 51 13.08 3.37 17.31
N ILE A 52 13.08 2.23 17.97
CA ILE A 52 12.02 1.80 18.89
C ILE A 52 12.50 1.96 20.33
N ASN A 53 11.77 2.72 21.14
CA ASN A 53 12.03 2.93 22.57
C ASN A 53 13.47 3.40 22.88
N ASN A 54 14.15 4.07 21.91
CA ASN A 54 15.57 4.49 21.99
C ASN A 54 16.59 3.34 22.14
N ASP A 55 16.19 2.10 22.02
CA ASP A 55 17.05 0.94 22.31
C ASP A 55 17.22 0.03 21.07
N LYS A 56 16.20 -0.10 20.24
CA LYS A 56 16.22 -1.00 19.09
C LYS A 56 16.12 -0.24 17.77
N ASP A 57 17.17 -0.34 16.95
CA ASP A 57 17.19 0.18 15.59
C ASP A 57 16.84 -0.93 14.61
N ILE A 58 15.84 -0.71 13.77
CA ILE A 58 15.41 -1.64 12.73
C ILE A 58 15.41 -0.95 11.38
N THR A 59 15.81 -1.69 10.36
CA THR A 59 15.73 -1.22 8.97
C THR A 59 14.47 -1.79 8.33
N ALA A 60 13.68 -0.92 7.74
CA ALA A 60 12.41 -1.27 7.11
C ALA A 60 12.32 -0.75 5.68
N GLU A 61 11.42 -1.32 4.90
CA GLU A 61 11.10 -0.82 3.56
C GLU A 61 10.09 0.33 3.66
N SER A 62 10.39 1.43 2.99
CA SER A 62 9.49 2.58 2.86
C SER A 62 8.17 2.19 2.15
N GLY A 63 7.07 2.81 2.58
CA GLY A 63 5.75 2.67 1.95
C GLY A 63 4.80 1.68 2.62
N LYS A 64 5.30 0.80 3.50
CA LYS A 64 4.45 -0.13 4.29
C LYS A 64 3.80 0.58 5.49
N PRO A 65 2.64 0.11 5.99
CA PRO A 65 2.12 0.54 7.27
C PRO A 65 3.07 0.16 8.41
N LEU A 66 3.20 1.03 9.41
CA LEU A 66 4.05 0.79 10.58
C LEU A 66 3.67 -0.50 11.31
N LEU A 67 2.37 -0.82 11.39
CA LEU A 67 1.87 -2.06 12.02
C LEU A 67 2.48 -3.32 11.37
N SER A 68 2.48 -3.41 10.04
CA SER A 68 3.05 -4.56 9.34
C SER A 68 4.57 -4.59 9.45
N THR A 69 5.21 -3.44 9.41
CA THR A 69 6.66 -3.32 9.59
C THR A 69 7.11 -3.81 10.97
N LEU A 70 6.36 -3.47 12.03
CA LEU A 70 6.65 -3.98 13.37
C LEU A 70 6.40 -5.49 13.49
N ALA A 71 5.34 -5.99 12.86
CA ALA A 71 5.04 -7.44 12.82
C ALA A 71 6.14 -8.23 12.10
N ASP A 72 6.71 -7.71 11.01
CA ASP A 72 7.87 -8.29 10.30
C ASP A 72 9.11 -8.41 11.22
N GLN A 73 9.18 -7.60 12.27
CA GLN A 73 10.24 -7.60 13.29
C GLN A 73 9.84 -8.34 14.58
N ASN A 74 8.79 -9.16 14.53
CA ASN A 74 8.24 -9.90 15.68
C ASN A 74 7.72 -9.01 16.83
N ILE A 75 7.35 -7.76 16.53
CA ILE A 75 6.71 -6.84 17.48
C ILE A 75 5.24 -6.76 17.13
N PHE A 76 4.42 -7.46 17.91
CA PHE A 76 2.99 -7.58 17.62
C PHE A 76 2.19 -6.59 18.46
N LEU A 77 1.47 -5.70 17.77
CA LEU A 77 0.49 -4.80 18.37
C LEU A 77 -0.91 -5.38 18.25
N PRO A 78 -1.77 -5.20 19.25
CA PRO A 78 -3.15 -5.64 19.17
C PRO A 78 -3.86 -4.89 18.02
N SER A 79 -4.51 -5.61 17.12
CA SER A 79 -5.19 -5.05 15.95
C SER A 79 -6.41 -5.90 15.55
N ALA A 80 -7.45 -5.89 16.37
CA ALA A 80 -8.66 -6.70 16.15
C ALA A 80 -9.35 -6.43 14.79
N CYS A 81 -9.16 -5.24 14.20
CA CYS A 81 -9.71 -4.91 12.89
C CYS A 81 -8.82 -5.34 11.70
N GLY A 82 -7.67 -5.98 11.94
CA GLY A 82 -6.74 -6.35 10.88
C GLY A 82 -6.09 -5.16 10.17
N GLY A 83 -5.84 -4.07 10.88
CA GLY A 83 -5.14 -2.90 10.32
C GLY A 83 -6.02 -1.89 9.58
N LYS A 84 -7.35 -1.99 9.70
CA LYS A 84 -8.30 -1.09 9.02
C LYS A 84 -8.52 0.27 9.71
N GLY A 85 -7.93 0.49 10.89
CA GLY A 85 -8.07 1.75 11.65
C GLY A 85 -9.37 1.92 12.42
N SER A 86 -10.23 0.89 12.49
CA SER A 86 -11.56 0.99 13.09
C SER A 86 -11.63 0.60 14.58
N CYS A 87 -10.68 -0.18 15.10
CA CYS A 87 -10.71 -0.63 16.50
C CYS A 87 -9.92 0.26 17.47
N GLY A 88 -9.02 1.09 16.99
CA GLY A 88 -8.21 1.99 17.82
C GLY A 88 -7.23 1.30 18.77
N GLN A 89 -6.91 0.01 18.59
CA GLN A 89 -6.08 -0.75 19.54
C GLN A 89 -4.58 -0.66 19.27
N CYS A 90 -4.16 -0.50 18.01
CA CYS A 90 -2.75 -0.46 17.61
C CYS A 90 -2.10 0.91 17.90
N LYS A 91 -2.17 1.36 19.16
CA LYS A 91 -1.65 2.65 19.59
C LYS A 91 -0.15 2.61 19.80
N VAL A 92 0.55 3.57 19.24
CA VAL A 92 1.99 3.81 19.41
C VAL A 92 2.23 5.31 19.55
N GLN A 93 3.31 5.71 20.20
CA GLN A 93 3.78 7.09 20.15
C GLN A 93 4.75 7.23 18.97
N VAL A 94 4.58 8.26 18.16
CA VAL A 94 5.46 8.52 17.01
C VAL A 94 6.06 9.91 17.21
N PHE A 95 7.29 9.94 17.70
CA PHE A 95 7.98 11.19 18.04
C PHE A 95 8.49 11.91 16.79
N GLU A 96 8.95 11.14 15.77
CA GLU A 96 9.51 11.69 14.53
C GLU A 96 9.10 10.81 13.35
N GLY A 97 8.92 11.40 12.16
CA GLY A 97 8.69 10.68 10.91
C GLY A 97 7.27 10.17 10.68
N GLY A 98 6.32 10.50 11.54
CA GLY A 98 4.92 9.99 11.46
C GLY A 98 4.01 10.77 10.53
N GLY A 99 4.42 11.94 10.08
CA GLY A 99 3.55 12.88 9.35
C GLY A 99 2.36 13.36 10.17
N ASP A 100 1.43 14.07 9.54
CA ASP A 100 0.25 14.63 10.21
C ASP A 100 -0.76 13.55 10.63
N ILE A 101 -1.47 13.79 11.74
CA ILE A 101 -2.52 12.90 12.22
C ILE A 101 -3.71 12.91 11.24
N LEU A 102 -4.19 11.74 10.88
CA LEU A 102 -5.33 11.60 9.98
C LEU A 102 -6.66 11.85 10.72
N PRO A 103 -7.66 12.48 10.08
CA PRO A 103 -8.99 12.64 10.68
C PRO A 103 -9.63 11.33 11.15
N THR A 104 -9.31 10.22 10.49
CA THR A 104 -9.77 8.88 10.86
C THR A 104 -9.17 8.35 12.16
N GLU A 105 -8.00 8.85 12.55
CA GLU A 105 -7.33 8.48 13.81
C GLU A 105 -7.85 9.28 14.99
N THR A 106 -8.23 10.56 14.77
CA THR A 106 -8.59 11.49 15.85
C THR A 106 -9.77 11.01 16.70
N VAL A 107 -10.66 10.20 16.13
CA VAL A 107 -11.82 9.61 16.85
C VAL A 107 -11.42 8.61 17.94
N HIS A 108 -10.19 8.07 17.87
CA HIS A 108 -9.67 7.08 18.80
C HIS A 108 -8.78 7.67 19.90
N PHE A 109 -8.51 8.98 19.85
CA PHE A 109 -7.60 9.66 20.76
C PHE A 109 -8.24 10.84 21.46
N THR A 110 -7.85 11.04 22.70
CA THR A 110 -8.15 12.26 23.43
C THR A 110 -7.23 13.39 22.96
N ARG A 111 -7.65 14.65 23.21
CA ARG A 111 -6.82 15.83 22.87
C ARG A 111 -5.42 15.79 23.51
N LYS A 112 -5.29 15.16 24.69
CA LYS A 112 -4.01 14.96 25.36
C LYS A 112 -3.13 13.97 24.60
N GLN A 113 -3.69 12.82 24.25
CA GLN A 113 -2.96 11.80 23.48
C GLN A 113 -2.48 12.31 22.12
N ILE A 114 -3.28 13.16 21.45
CA ILE A 114 -2.88 13.79 20.19
C ILE A 114 -1.66 14.71 20.40
N LYS A 115 -1.62 15.46 21.51
CA LYS A 115 -0.48 16.31 21.87
C LYS A 115 0.76 15.52 22.30
N ASP A 116 0.55 14.30 22.79
CA ASP A 116 1.60 13.38 23.23
C ASP A 116 2.01 12.45 22.07
N ASP A 117 1.76 12.83 20.81
CA ASP A 117 2.14 12.15 19.56
C ASP A 117 1.66 10.68 19.44
N TRP A 118 0.52 10.39 20.06
CA TRP A 118 -0.11 9.07 19.88
C TRP A 118 -0.75 8.91 18.51
N ARG A 119 -0.46 7.81 17.86
CA ARG A 119 -0.93 7.46 16.52
C ARG A 119 -1.42 6.00 16.45
N LEU A 120 -2.17 5.67 15.40
CA LEU A 120 -2.50 4.29 15.08
C LEU A 120 -1.45 3.70 14.13
N ALA A 121 -0.71 2.71 14.56
CA ALA A 121 0.35 2.08 13.77
C ALA A 121 -0.14 1.56 12.40
N CYS A 122 -1.41 1.19 12.26
CA CYS A 122 -1.98 0.75 11.00
C CYS A 122 -2.23 1.88 10.00
N GLN A 123 -2.37 3.13 10.47
CA GLN A 123 -2.61 4.30 9.62
C GLN A 123 -1.32 5.04 9.27
N VAL A 124 -0.32 4.95 10.13
CA VAL A 124 1.00 5.54 9.89
C VAL A 124 1.75 4.74 8.84
N LYS A 125 2.18 5.41 7.78
CA LYS A 125 3.04 4.82 6.74
C LYS A 125 4.49 5.19 6.99
N VAL A 126 5.34 4.21 6.92
CA VAL A 126 6.79 4.41 7.00
C VAL A 126 7.26 5.06 5.69
N LYS A 127 7.66 6.32 5.73
CA LYS A 127 8.13 7.08 4.55
C LYS A 127 9.58 7.54 4.69
N GLU A 128 9.98 7.84 5.90
CA GLU A 128 11.27 8.40 6.29
C GLU A 128 11.71 7.78 7.62
N ASP A 129 12.89 8.14 8.09
CA ASP A 129 13.39 7.65 9.37
C ASP A 129 12.42 8.06 10.49
N MET A 130 12.15 7.13 11.39
CA MET A 130 11.12 7.27 12.41
C MET A 130 11.65 6.96 13.79
N LYS A 131 11.11 7.68 14.79
CA LYS A 131 11.35 7.40 16.20
C LYS A 131 10.03 7.11 16.88
N ILE A 132 9.89 5.91 17.43
CA ILE A 132 8.62 5.44 17.98
C ILE A 132 8.76 4.90 19.40
N GLY A 133 7.69 5.05 20.19
CA GLY A 133 7.50 4.40 21.48
C GLY A 133 6.41 3.35 21.38
N VAL A 134 6.75 2.10 21.68
CA VAL A 134 5.79 1.00 21.79
C VAL A 134 5.52 0.78 23.26
N PRO A 135 4.24 0.78 23.71
CA PRO A 135 3.86 0.59 25.12
C PRO A 135 4.14 -0.82 25.61
#